data_2c77be5f308f234df807f53156e250fe
#
_entry.id   2c77be5f308f234df807f53156e250fe
#
_cell.length_a   1.000
_cell.length_b   1.000
_cell.length_c   1.000
_cell.angle_alpha   90.00
_cell.angle_beta   90.00
_cell.angle_gamma   90.00
#
_symmetry.space_group_name_H-M   'P 1'
#
loop_
_entity.id
_entity.type
_entity.pdbx_description
1 polymer ?
#
loop_
_entity_poly.entity_id
_entity_poly.type
_entity_poly.pdbx_seq_one_letter_code
_entity_poly.pdbx_strand_id
1 'polypeptide(L)'
;YIENTDDIQKNELRKWLVSTFSVNNLINEGLNLRKHIGFEPIPSGQQYLTTILEAIRDRVKLRVKHQGFFKDEPHCFTIAPYCLKVFKQRWYVLATSEYPDGRLLVYGLDRILEIERIDESYTIPDDFSVDEYFGSYYGVAAPLGAKPELVRLKIDASQVKYFRSLPLHSSQREIETTEEYSIFEFFLVPTYELIKEIFANGQHIEVLSPQSLRNEILDRL
;
A
#
# COMPACT_ATOMS: atom_id res chain seq x y z
N TYR A 1 -0.95 -18.20 -21.80
CA TYR A 1 0.30 -17.98 -21.04
C TYR A 1 0.20 -16.83 -20.00
N ILE A 2 -0.95 -16.13 -19.93
CA ILE A 2 -1.20 -15.04 -18.99
C ILE A 2 -1.94 -15.54 -17.72
N GLU A 3 -2.57 -16.70 -17.77
CA GLU A 3 -3.32 -17.28 -16.63
C GLU A 3 -2.46 -17.77 -15.45
N ASN A 4 -1.15 -17.96 -15.64
CA ASN A 4 -0.29 -18.62 -14.64
C ASN A 4 0.33 -17.67 -13.61
N THR A 5 0.37 -16.36 -13.84
CA THR A 5 1.01 -15.40 -12.91
C THR A 5 0.06 -15.01 -11.76
N ASP A 6 -1.22 -14.87 -12.04
CA ASP A 6 -2.25 -14.55 -11.06
C ASP A 6 -2.44 -15.68 -10.03
N ASP A 7 -2.34 -16.94 -10.47
CA ASP A 7 -2.47 -18.10 -9.59
C ASP A 7 -1.26 -18.27 -8.66
N ILE A 8 -0.06 -17.89 -9.10
CA ILE A 8 1.16 -17.98 -8.28
C ILE A 8 1.12 -16.94 -7.15
N GLN A 9 0.76 -15.69 -7.44
CA GLN A 9 0.65 -14.64 -6.41
C GLN A 9 -0.47 -14.92 -5.41
N LYS A 10 -1.63 -15.39 -5.88
CA LYS A 10 -2.74 -15.82 -5.01
C LYS A 10 -2.34 -16.99 -4.11
N ASN A 11 -1.55 -17.94 -4.61
CA ASN A 11 -1.04 -19.06 -3.84
C ASN A 11 -0.01 -18.63 -2.77
N GLU A 12 0.87 -17.70 -3.07
CA GLU A 12 1.86 -17.19 -2.11
C GLU A 12 1.20 -16.37 -1.00
N LEU A 13 0.24 -15.49 -1.33
CA LEU A 13 -0.56 -14.77 -0.34
C LEU A 13 -1.34 -15.74 0.56
N ARG A 14 -1.95 -16.78 -0.03
CA ARG A 14 -2.66 -17.82 0.71
C ARG A 14 -1.74 -18.58 1.66
N LYS A 15 -0.57 -18.99 1.19
CA LYS A 15 0.45 -19.65 2.02
C LYS A 15 0.88 -18.76 3.18
N TRP A 16 1.13 -17.48 2.92
CA TRP A 16 1.50 -16.52 3.94
C TRP A 16 0.40 -16.36 4.99
N LEU A 17 -0.87 -16.21 4.57
CA LEU A 17 -2.02 -16.14 5.46
C LEU A 17 -2.14 -17.40 6.32
N VAL A 18 -2.08 -18.59 5.71
CA VAL A 18 -2.17 -19.87 6.43
C VAL A 18 -1.03 -19.99 7.45
N SER A 19 0.20 -19.64 7.09
CA SER A 19 1.34 -19.65 8.00
C SER A 19 1.13 -18.68 9.17
N THR A 20 0.64 -17.48 8.91
CA THR A 20 0.35 -16.47 9.93
C THR A 20 -0.75 -16.94 10.88
N PHE A 21 -1.82 -17.56 10.37
CA PHE A 21 -2.87 -18.16 11.19
C PHE A 21 -2.37 -19.33 12.04
N SER A 22 -1.52 -20.18 11.48
CA SER A 22 -0.92 -21.31 12.22
C SER A 22 -0.06 -20.81 13.38
N VAL A 23 0.77 -19.79 13.15
CA VAL A 23 1.57 -19.16 14.22
C VAL A 23 0.65 -18.54 15.29
N ASN A 24 -0.41 -17.84 14.89
CA ASN A 24 -1.36 -17.25 15.83
C ASN A 24 -2.08 -18.31 16.67
N ASN A 25 -2.48 -19.44 16.09
CA ASN A 25 -3.09 -20.54 16.83
C ASN A 25 -2.12 -21.14 17.85
N LEU A 26 -0.86 -21.38 17.47
CA LEU A 26 0.17 -21.88 18.38
C LEU A 26 0.44 -20.92 19.56
N ILE A 27 0.38 -19.60 19.31
CA ILE A 27 0.51 -18.58 20.35
C ILE A 27 -0.69 -18.62 21.29
N ASN A 28 -1.91 -18.83 20.77
CA ASN A 28 -3.15 -18.88 21.55
C ASN A 28 -3.33 -20.17 22.35
N GLU A 29 -2.74 -21.28 21.91
CA GLU A 29 -2.79 -22.59 22.59
C GLU A 29 -1.97 -22.66 23.90
N GLY A 30 -1.49 -21.50 24.39
CA GLY A 30 -0.84 -21.39 25.70
C GLY A 30 0.60 -21.92 25.72
N LEU A 31 1.14 -22.31 24.61
CA LEU A 31 2.56 -22.59 24.49
C LEU A 31 3.32 -21.28 24.68
N ASN A 32 4.30 -21.28 25.58
CA ASN A 32 5.15 -20.13 25.94
C ASN A 32 5.97 -19.59 24.75
N LEU A 33 5.43 -19.74 23.51
CA LEU A 33 6.10 -19.42 22.25
C LEU A 33 6.17 -17.91 22.00
N ARG A 34 5.25 -17.13 22.59
CA ARG A 34 5.25 -15.66 22.42
C ARG A 34 6.58 -15.02 22.80
N LYS A 35 7.26 -15.56 23.81
CA LYS A 35 8.57 -15.05 24.24
C LYS A 35 9.72 -15.36 23.27
N HIS A 36 9.48 -16.26 22.30
CA HIS A 36 10.45 -16.63 21.27
C HIS A 36 10.22 -15.92 19.93
N ILE A 37 9.20 -15.07 19.83
CA ILE A 37 8.83 -14.35 18.63
C ILE A 37 8.88 -12.84 18.92
N GLY A 38 9.78 -12.15 18.25
CA GLY A 38 9.82 -10.68 18.27
C GLY A 38 8.77 -10.12 17.30
N PHE A 39 7.90 -9.25 17.79
CA PHE A 39 6.93 -8.53 16.98
C PHE A 39 7.26 -7.06 16.97
N GLU A 40 7.24 -6.46 15.79
CA GLU A 40 7.21 -5.01 15.69
C GLU A 40 5.80 -4.49 16.05
N PRO A 41 5.69 -3.28 16.62
CA PRO A 41 4.39 -2.65 16.83
C PRO A 41 3.65 -2.49 15.50
N ILE A 42 2.46 -3.08 15.42
CA ILE A 42 1.57 -2.92 14.26
C ILE A 42 0.54 -1.84 14.62
N PRO A 43 0.32 -0.84 13.75
CA PRO A 43 -0.69 0.18 13.98
C PRO A 43 -2.08 -0.42 14.18
N SER A 44 -2.91 0.23 14.99
CA SER A 44 -4.30 -0.18 15.24
C SER A 44 -5.17 -0.14 13.97
N GLY A 45 -6.43 -0.53 14.10
CA GLY A 45 -7.42 -0.49 13.01
C GLY A 45 -7.81 -1.86 12.48
N GLN A 46 -7.13 -2.94 12.88
CA GLN A 46 -7.46 -4.30 12.46
C GLN A 46 -8.86 -4.74 12.92
N GLN A 47 -9.37 -4.21 14.02
CA GLN A 47 -10.71 -4.46 14.54
C GLN A 47 -11.82 -4.03 13.56
N TYR A 48 -11.53 -3.15 12.61
CA TYR A 48 -12.49 -2.67 11.62
C TYR A 48 -12.51 -3.47 10.31
N LEU A 49 -11.55 -4.38 10.10
CA LEU A 49 -11.41 -5.12 8.85
C LEU A 49 -12.67 -5.90 8.47
N THR A 50 -13.24 -6.64 9.44
CA THR A 50 -14.45 -7.43 9.19
C THR A 50 -15.63 -6.54 8.79
N THR A 51 -15.87 -5.47 9.53
CA THR A 51 -16.97 -4.53 9.23
C THR A 51 -16.82 -3.90 7.83
N ILE A 52 -15.59 -3.53 7.45
CA ILE A 52 -15.32 -2.93 6.13
C ILE A 52 -15.51 -3.98 5.02
N LEU A 53 -14.98 -5.20 5.19
CA LEU A 53 -15.14 -6.27 4.18
C LEU A 53 -16.60 -6.66 3.99
N GLU A 54 -17.37 -6.75 5.08
CA GLU A 54 -18.81 -6.99 5.00
C GLU A 54 -19.54 -5.85 4.29
N ALA A 55 -19.20 -4.60 4.57
CA ALA A 55 -19.79 -3.44 3.89
C ALA A 55 -19.47 -3.43 2.39
N ILE A 56 -18.25 -3.81 1.99
CA ILE A 56 -17.88 -3.98 0.57
C ILE A 56 -18.70 -5.10 -0.08
N ARG A 57 -18.82 -6.26 0.56
CA ARG A 57 -19.59 -7.40 0.06
C ARG A 57 -21.06 -7.03 -0.12
N ASP A 58 -21.64 -6.37 0.86
CA ASP A 58 -23.07 -6.06 0.92
C ASP A 58 -23.41 -4.75 0.19
N ARG A 59 -22.39 -4.03 -0.33
CA ARG A 59 -22.55 -2.74 -1.02
C ARG A 59 -23.29 -1.69 -0.19
N VAL A 60 -22.98 -1.60 1.09
CA VAL A 60 -23.54 -0.61 2.02
C VAL A 60 -22.46 0.37 2.48
N LYS A 61 -22.86 1.61 2.65
CA LYS A 61 -21.95 2.67 3.12
C LYS A 61 -21.62 2.53 4.59
N LEU A 62 -20.56 3.20 4.98
CA LEU A 62 -20.08 3.28 6.36
C LEU A 62 -20.05 4.73 6.83
N ARG A 63 -20.59 4.98 8.01
CA ARG A 63 -20.30 6.21 8.76
C ARG A 63 -19.03 5.99 9.55
N VAL A 64 -18.05 6.87 9.40
CA VAL A 64 -16.77 6.80 10.08
C VAL A 64 -16.49 8.07 10.86
N LYS A 65 -15.91 7.90 12.05
CA LYS A 65 -15.29 8.98 12.81
C LYS A 65 -13.78 8.81 12.67
N HIS A 66 -13.14 9.74 12.02
CA HIS A 66 -11.75 9.66 11.63
C HIS A 66 -10.98 10.90 12.06
N GLN A 67 -9.76 10.71 12.58
CA GLN A 67 -8.86 11.79 12.95
C GLN A 67 -7.55 11.69 12.17
N GLY A 68 -7.39 12.56 11.18
CA GLY A 68 -6.12 12.69 10.46
C GLY A 68 -5.00 13.21 11.36
N PHE A 69 -3.74 12.85 11.08
CA PHE A 69 -2.59 13.25 11.91
C PHE A 69 -2.40 14.77 12.06
N PHE A 70 -2.93 15.56 11.12
CA PHE A 70 -2.83 17.03 11.12
C PHE A 70 -4.17 17.70 11.47
N LYS A 71 -5.09 16.95 12.09
CA LYS A 71 -6.40 17.46 12.53
C LYS A 71 -6.51 17.42 14.04
N ASP A 72 -6.85 18.54 14.62
CA ASP A 72 -7.00 18.67 16.08
C ASP A 72 -8.22 17.90 16.58
N GLU A 73 -9.28 17.83 15.75
CA GLU A 73 -10.53 17.17 16.10
C GLU A 73 -10.90 16.06 15.08
N PRO A 74 -11.55 14.99 15.56
CA PRO A 74 -12.09 13.97 14.68
C PRO A 74 -13.28 14.49 13.89
N HIS A 75 -13.43 14.03 12.66
CA HIS A 75 -14.56 14.33 11.78
C HIS A 75 -15.39 13.07 11.55
N CYS A 76 -16.72 13.24 11.55
CA CYS A 76 -17.67 12.20 11.16
C CYS A 76 -18.12 12.44 9.72
N PHE A 77 -18.03 11.41 8.88
CA PHE A 77 -18.46 11.46 7.49
C PHE A 77 -18.82 10.07 6.99
N THR A 78 -19.49 10.01 5.85
CA THR A 78 -19.89 8.75 5.21
C THR A 78 -18.91 8.39 4.09
N ILE A 79 -18.57 7.11 3.99
CA ILE A 79 -17.75 6.56 2.92
C ILE A 79 -18.47 5.41 2.22
N ALA A 80 -18.23 5.25 0.93
CA ALA A 80 -18.55 4.04 0.16
C ALA A 80 -17.25 3.25 -0.08
N PRO A 81 -16.99 2.17 0.66
CA PRO A 81 -15.71 1.46 0.62
C PRO A 81 -15.58 0.61 -0.67
N TYR A 82 -14.44 0.69 -1.34
CA TYR A 82 -14.13 -0.05 -2.57
C TYR A 82 -13.25 -1.26 -2.32
N CYS A 83 -12.15 -1.06 -1.61
CA CYS A 83 -11.22 -2.15 -1.28
C CYS A 83 -10.34 -1.80 -0.09
N LEU A 84 -9.61 -2.81 0.40
CA LEU A 84 -8.56 -2.67 1.41
C LEU A 84 -7.19 -2.77 0.76
N LYS A 85 -6.23 -2.02 1.29
CA LYS A 85 -4.81 -2.05 0.89
C LYS A 85 -3.95 -2.21 2.14
N VAL A 86 -2.96 -3.11 2.07
CA VAL A 86 -1.87 -3.16 3.05
C VAL A 86 -0.65 -2.48 2.45
N PHE A 87 -0.03 -1.60 3.22
CA PHE A 87 1.24 -1.00 2.86
C PHE A 87 2.07 -0.69 4.11
N LYS A 88 3.30 -1.19 4.17
CA LYS A 88 4.22 -1.01 5.31
C LYS A 88 3.52 -1.23 6.67
N GLN A 89 2.92 -2.42 6.84
CA GLN A 89 2.22 -2.90 8.04
C GLN A 89 0.95 -2.11 8.42
N ARG A 90 0.48 -1.17 7.60
CA ARG A 90 -0.76 -0.42 7.83
C ARG A 90 -1.85 -0.86 6.89
N TRP A 91 -3.05 -0.90 7.42
CA TRP A 91 -4.25 -1.11 6.64
C TRP A 91 -4.87 0.21 6.23
N TYR A 92 -5.34 0.24 5.00
CA TYR A 92 -6.02 1.39 4.41
C TYR A 92 -7.30 0.91 3.73
N VAL A 93 -8.33 1.75 3.73
CA VAL A 93 -9.52 1.58 2.92
C VAL A 93 -9.54 2.63 1.83
N LEU A 94 -9.73 2.19 0.59
CA LEU A 94 -10.04 3.04 -0.54
C LEU A 94 -11.55 3.22 -0.59
N ALA A 95 -12.03 4.44 -0.61
CA ALA A 95 -13.46 4.73 -0.59
C ALA A 95 -13.76 6.06 -1.28
N THR A 96 -14.98 6.22 -1.81
CA THR A 96 -15.53 7.54 -2.07
C THR A 96 -16.02 8.14 -0.77
N SER A 97 -15.97 9.47 -0.66
CA SER A 97 -16.54 10.23 0.45
C SER A 97 -17.61 11.17 -0.06
N GLU A 98 -18.20 11.94 0.85
CA GLU A 98 -19.24 12.94 0.54
C GLU A 98 -18.72 14.16 -0.24
N TYR A 99 -17.48 14.13 -0.72
CA TYR A 99 -16.98 15.19 -1.60
C TYR A 99 -17.79 15.24 -2.90
N PRO A 100 -18.15 16.44 -3.36
CA PRO A 100 -19.03 16.62 -4.53
C PRO A 100 -18.52 15.98 -5.82
N ASP A 101 -17.21 15.78 -5.93
CA ASP A 101 -16.57 15.18 -7.11
C ASP A 101 -16.54 13.64 -7.08
N GLY A 102 -17.01 13.00 -6.00
CA GLY A 102 -17.08 11.55 -5.86
C GLY A 102 -15.72 10.85 -5.92
N ARG A 103 -14.62 11.59 -5.72
CA ARG A 103 -13.27 11.04 -5.84
C ARG A 103 -12.99 9.96 -4.82
N LEU A 104 -12.16 9.02 -5.24
CA LEU A 104 -11.62 7.98 -4.36
C LEU A 104 -10.52 8.56 -3.47
N LEU A 105 -10.63 8.29 -2.18
CA LEU A 105 -9.65 8.69 -1.17
C LEU A 105 -9.23 7.47 -0.36
N VAL A 106 -8.01 7.54 0.18
CA VAL A 106 -7.43 6.48 0.99
C VAL A 106 -7.41 6.90 2.46
N TYR A 107 -8.04 6.09 3.31
CA TYR A 107 -8.12 6.33 4.75
C TYR A 107 -7.36 5.24 5.51
N GLY A 108 -6.44 5.63 6.38
CA GLY A 108 -5.76 4.68 7.27
C GLY A 108 -6.70 4.19 8.37
N LEU A 109 -6.77 2.88 8.55
CA LEU A 109 -7.63 2.27 9.56
C LEU A 109 -7.18 2.61 10.99
N ASP A 110 -5.89 2.85 11.18
CA ASP A 110 -5.29 3.30 12.45
C ASP A 110 -5.76 4.68 12.91
N ARG A 111 -6.42 5.42 12.04
CA ARG A 111 -6.99 6.76 12.29
C ARG A 111 -8.52 6.75 12.38
N ILE A 112 -9.16 5.60 12.21
CA ILE A 112 -10.58 5.42 12.44
C ILE A 112 -10.78 5.20 13.94
N LEU A 113 -11.66 6.01 14.55
CA LEU A 113 -12.02 5.92 15.97
C LEU A 113 -13.32 5.13 16.16
N GLU A 114 -14.26 5.32 15.25
CA GLU A 114 -15.55 4.64 15.26
C GLU A 114 -15.98 4.33 13.82
N ILE A 115 -16.69 3.23 13.63
CA ILE A 115 -17.24 2.82 12.34
C ILE A 115 -18.61 2.19 12.54
N GLU A 116 -19.57 2.57 11.70
CA GLU A 116 -20.93 2.07 11.73
C GLU A 116 -21.41 1.78 10.30
N ARG A 117 -22.10 0.67 10.10
CA ARG A 117 -22.81 0.41 8.84
C ARG A 117 -24.09 1.20 8.81
N ILE A 118 -24.36 1.84 7.68
CA ILE A 118 -25.61 2.56 7.44
C ILE A 118 -26.39 1.89 6.31
N ASP A 119 -27.73 1.96 6.37
CA ASP A 119 -28.61 1.35 5.36
C ASP A 119 -28.74 2.25 4.11
N GLU A 120 -27.59 2.52 3.51
CA GLU A 120 -27.45 3.22 2.24
C GLU A 120 -26.59 2.40 1.29
N SER A 121 -27.15 1.98 0.17
CA SER A 121 -26.43 1.24 -0.86
C SER A 121 -25.57 2.16 -1.73
N TYR A 122 -24.54 1.57 -2.34
CA TYR A 122 -23.72 2.21 -3.36
C TYR A 122 -23.29 1.19 -4.42
N THR A 123 -22.75 1.67 -5.53
CA THR A 123 -22.24 0.83 -6.61
C THR A 123 -20.74 1.02 -6.76
N ILE A 124 -20.02 -0.07 -7.00
CA ILE A 124 -18.65 -0.04 -7.49
C ILE A 124 -18.76 -0.32 -9.00
N PRO A 125 -18.11 0.47 -9.87
CA PRO A 125 -18.06 0.18 -11.29
C PRO A 125 -17.56 -1.24 -11.57
N ASP A 126 -18.17 -1.93 -12.52
CA ASP A 126 -17.82 -3.34 -12.83
C ASP A 126 -16.39 -3.46 -13.38
N ASP A 127 -15.86 -2.40 -13.98
CA ASP A 127 -14.51 -2.29 -14.50
C ASP A 127 -13.48 -1.85 -13.44
N PHE A 128 -13.88 -1.61 -12.19
CA PHE A 128 -12.93 -1.25 -11.13
C PHE A 128 -12.01 -2.42 -10.79
N SER A 129 -10.74 -2.21 -10.97
CA SER A 129 -9.68 -3.16 -10.59
C SER A 129 -8.76 -2.55 -9.53
N VAL A 130 -8.59 -3.28 -8.43
CA VAL A 130 -7.65 -2.89 -7.34
C VAL A 130 -6.22 -2.86 -7.86
N ASP A 131 -5.86 -3.83 -8.70
CA ASP A 131 -4.52 -3.95 -9.25
C ASP A 131 -4.22 -2.82 -10.24
N GLU A 132 -5.18 -2.42 -11.07
CA GLU A 132 -5.03 -1.29 -11.96
C GLU A 132 -4.96 0.03 -11.18
N TYR A 133 -5.81 0.21 -10.18
CA TYR A 133 -5.83 1.43 -9.38
C TYR A 133 -4.50 1.66 -8.66
N PHE A 134 -3.98 0.64 -7.97
CA PHE A 134 -2.73 0.74 -7.21
C PHE A 134 -1.48 0.36 -8.02
N GLY A 135 -1.65 -0.26 -9.18
CA GLY A 135 -0.56 -0.71 -10.04
C GLY A 135 0.19 0.40 -10.77
N SER A 136 -0.30 1.63 -10.69
CA SER A 136 0.33 2.78 -11.35
C SER A 136 1.27 3.60 -10.46
N TYR A 137 1.40 3.25 -9.15
CA TYR A 137 2.26 3.99 -8.24
C TYR A 137 2.73 3.16 -7.03
N TYR A 138 3.84 3.57 -6.45
CA TYR A 138 4.34 2.99 -5.19
C TYR A 138 3.69 3.69 -4.00
N GLY A 139 3.09 2.91 -3.08
CA GLY A 139 2.45 3.45 -1.88
C GLY A 139 0.94 3.34 -1.86
N VAL A 140 0.28 4.32 -1.24
CA VAL A 140 -1.17 4.30 -1.00
C VAL A 140 -1.93 5.46 -1.63
N ALA A 141 -1.24 6.53 -1.99
CA ALA A 141 -1.85 7.71 -2.60
C ALA A 141 -0.94 8.28 -3.70
N ALA A 142 -1.56 8.65 -4.81
CA ALA A 142 -0.90 9.39 -5.87
C ALA A 142 -1.48 10.81 -5.98
N PRO A 143 -0.71 11.80 -6.43
CA PRO A 143 -1.23 13.12 -6.72
C PRO A 143 -2.35 13.06 -7.76
N LEU A 144 -3.39 13.87 -7.57
CA LEU A 144 -4.53 13.89 -8.48
C LEU A 144 -4.10 14.27 -9.89
N GLY A 145 -4.47 13.43 -10.87
CA GLY A 145 -4.14 13.66 -12.29
C GLY A 145 -2.70 13.34 -12.67
N ALA A 146 -1.86 12.87 -11.73
CA ALA A 146 -0.51 12.42 -12.06
C ALA A 146 -0.56 11.18 -12.95
N LYS A 147 0.41 11.10 -13.87
CA LYS A 147 0.51 9.99 -14.82
C LYS A 147 1.80 9.21 -14.58
N PRO A 148 1.77 7.88 -14.80
CA PRO A 148 2.99 7.08 -14.75
C PRO A 148 4.02 7.57 -15.76
N GLU A 149 5.28 7.54 -15.34
CA GLU A 149 6.43 7.87 -16.17
C GLU A 149 7.59 6.90 -15.93
N LEU A 150 8.59 6.92 -16.80
CA LEU A 150 9.77 6.07 -16.66
C LEU A 150 10.72 6.65 -15.61
N VAL A 151 10.81 5.94 -14.49
CA VAL A 151 11.76 6.22 -13.40
C VAL A 151 12.94 5.26 -13.52
N ARG A 152 14.16 5.79 -13.53
CA ARG A 152 15.39 4.99 -13.50
C ARG A 152 16.17 5.32 -12.24
N LEU A 153 16.49 4.26 -11.50
CA LEU A 153 17.29 4.33 -10.29
C LEU A 153 18.56 3.51 -10.49
N LYS A 154 19.70 4.12 -10.21
CA LYS A 154 20.98 3.42 -10.08
C LYS A 154 21.14 2.99 -8.64
N ILE A 155 21.34 1.71 -8.43
CA ILE A 155 21.42 1.07 -7.12
C ILE A 155 22.83 0.54 -6.91
N ASP A 156 23.47 0.90 -5.81
CA ASP A 156 24.77 0.38 -5.41
C ASP A 156 24.77 -1.15 -5.29
N ALA A 157 25.85 -1.80 -5.67
CA ALA A 157 26.00 -3.26 -5.68
C ALA A 157 25.65 -3.92 -4.34
N SER A 158 25.92 -3.23 -3.23
CA SER A 158 25.59 -3.70 -1.88
C SER A 158 24.08 -3.87 -1.63
N GLN A 159 23.24 -3.12 -2.35
CA GLN A 159 21.79 -3.10 -2.21
C GLN A 159 21.04 -3.87 -3.30
N VAL A 160 21.66 -4.16 -4.43
CA VAL A 160 21.03 -4.81 -5.58
C VAL A 160 20.28 -6.09 -5.21
N LYS A 161 20.87 -6.93 -4.32
CA LYS A 161 20.25 -8.20 -3.91
C LYS A 161 18.93 -7.99 -3.15
N TYR A 162 18.82 -6.91 -2.38
CA TYR A 162 17.59 -6.57 -1.66
C TYR A 162 16.51 -6.13 -2.66
N PHE A 163 16.86 -5.29 -3.63
CA PHE A 163 15.94 -4.86 -4.68
C PHE A 163 15.43 -6.00 -5.56
N ARG A 164 16.26 -7.01 -5.81
CA ARG A 164 15.85 -8.22 -6.54
C ARG A 164 14.94 -9.12 -5.71
N SER A 165 15.22 -9.25 -4.40
CA SER A 165 14.46 -10.15 -3.52
C SER A 165 13.09 -9.59 -3.14
N LEU A 166 12.95 -8.28 -3.07
CA LEU A 166 11.69 -7.58 -2.77
C LEU A 166 11.55 -6.37 -3.69
N PRO A 167 10.99 -6.57 -4.90
CA PRO A 167 10.78 -5.48 -5.84
C PRO A 167 9.90 -4.37 -5.25
N LEU A 168 10.29 -3.12 -5.45
CA LEU A 168 9.51 -1.96 -4.99
C LEU A 168 8.15 -1.87 -5.70
N HIS A 169 8.12 -2.27 -6.97
CA HIS A 169 6.92 -2.15 -7.80
C HIS A 169 6.86 -3.28 -8.82
N SER A 170 5.66 -3.68 -9.23
CA SER A 170 5.45 -4.76 -10.21
C SER A 170 6.09 -4.48 -11.58
N SER A 171 6.28 -3.20 -11.94
CA SER A 171 6.95 -2.81 -13.19
C SER A 171 8.47 -2.79 -13.11
N GLN A 172 9.06 -3.16 -11.96
CA GLN A 172 10.51 -3.15 -11.79
C GLN A 172 11.21 -4.05 -12.80
N ARG A 173 12.16 -3.49 -13.53
CA ARG A 173 13.05 -4.21 -14.45
C ARG A 173 14.49 -3.80 -14.20
N GLU A 174 15.37 -4.75 -14.11
CA GLU A 174 16.81 -4.51 -14.12
C GLU A 174 17.28 -4.43 -15.56
N ILE A 175 17.79 -3.27 -15.99
CA ILE A 175 18.15 -2.98 -17.38
C ILE A 175 19.67 -2.95 -17.60
N GLU A 176 20.45 -2.81 -16.53
CA GLU A 176 21.91 -2.83 -16.58
C GLU A 176 22.46 -3.38 -15.28
N THR A 177 23.55 -4.14 -15.34
CA THR A 177 24.28 -4.68 -14.18
C THR A 177 25.77 -4.59 -14.41
N THR A 178 26.49 -4.08 -13.43
CA THR A 178 27.94 -4.03 -13.36
C THR A 178 28.45 -4.63 -12.04
N GLU A 179 29.74 -4.60 -11.78
CA GLU A 179 30.29 -5.00 -10.48
C GLU A 179 30.00 -3.97 -9.38
N GLU A 180 29.78 -2.69 -9.75
CA GLU A 180 29.62 -1.58 -8.81
C GLU A 180 28.15 -1.21 -8.58
N TYR A 181 27.27 -1.42 -9.57
CA TYR A 181 25.86 -1.02 -9.50
C TYR A 181 24.97 -1.82 -10.45
N SER A 182 23.67 -1.69 -10.25
CA SER A 182 22.64 -2.02 -11.25
C SER A 182 21.70 -0.84 -11.48
N ILE A 183 21.15 -0.76 -12.71
CA ILE A 183 20.10 0.21 -13.02
C ILE A 183 18.77 -0.52 -13.11
N PHE A 184 17.82 -0.05 -12.31
CA PHE A 184 16.44 -0.50 -12.32
C PHE A 184 15.55 0.55 -12.97
N GLU A 185 14.67 0.08 -13.84
CA GLU A 185 13.65 0.90 -14.50
C GLU A 185 12.28 0.54 -13.96
N PHE A 186 11.44 1.56 -13.76
CA PHE A 186 10.08 1.47 -13.28
C PHE A 186 9.17 2.30 -14.17
N PHE A 187 7.94 1.85 -14.38
CA PHE A 187 6.89 2.67 -14.98
C PHE A 187 5.82 2.92 -13.92
N LEU A 188 5.88 4.08 -13.28
CA LEU A 188 5.00 4.44 -12.16
C LEU A 188 4.91 5.95 -11.97
N VAL A 189 3.91 6.39 -11.21
CA VAL A 189 3.82 7.77 -10.74
C VAL A 189 4.81 7.97 -9.60
N PRO A 190 5.74 8.94 -9.66
CA PRO A 190 6.58 9.32 -8.54
C PRO A 190 5.72 9.86 -7.40
N THR A 191 5.63 9.11 -6.31
CA THR A 191 4.84 9.47 -5.13
C THR A 191 5.75 9.94 -4.00
N TYR A 192 5.15 10.55 -2.99
CA TYR A 192 5.85 10.88 -1.76
C TYR A 192 6.45 9.64 -1.09
N GLU A 193 5.75 8.51 -1.13
CA GLU A 193 6.23 7.23 -0.60
C GLU A 193 7.47 6.73 -1.34
N LEU A 194 7.53 6.90 -2.67
CA LEU A 194 8.73 6.56 -3.45
C LEU A 194 9.90 7.46 -3.07
N ILE A 195 9.67 8.77 -2.92
CA ILE A 195 10.71 9.71 -2.48
C ILE A 195 11.25 9.32 -1.11
N LYS A 196 10.37 8.97 -0.17
CA LYS A 196 10.79 8.48 1.16
C LYS A 196 11.60 7.19 1.06
N GLU A 197 11.27 6.29 0.15
CA GLU A 197 12.04 5.06 -0.07
C GLU A 197 13.45 5.37 -0.57
N ILE A 198 13.56 6.31 -1.52
CA ILE A 198 14.85 6.77 -2.04
C ILE A 198 15.69 7.37 -0.90
N PHE A 199 15.12 8.27 -0.08
CA PHE A 199 15.83 8.84 1.06
C PHE A 199 16.23 7.80 2.12
N ALA A 200 15.39 6.79 2.37
CA ALA A 200 15.70 5.73 3.33
C ALA A 200 16.93 4.91 2.92
N ASN A 201 17.20 4.81 1.62
CA ASN A 201 18.39 4.14 1.09
C ASN A 201 19.59 5.10 0.92
N GLY A 202 19.40 6.39 1.09
CA GLY A 202 20.45 7.39 1.14
C GLY A 202 21.41 7.34 -0.06
N GLN A 203 22.71 7.25 0.23
CA GLN A 203 23.79 7.24 -0.78
C GLN A 203 23.77 6.03 -1.73
N HIS A 204 22.98 5.00 -1.44
CA HIS A 204 22.95 3.78 -2.23
C HIS A 204 22.00 3.84 -3.44
N ILE A 205 21.22 4.92 -3.56
CA ILE A 205 20.32 5.16 -4.68
C ILE A 205 20.61 6.50 -5.33
N GLU A 206 20.81 6.48 -6.64
CA GLU A 206 20.86 7.68 -7.47
C GLU A 206 19.67 7.68 -8.43
N VAL A 207 18.91 8.78 -8.47
CA VAL A 207 17.87 8.99 -9.47
C VAL A 207 18.48 9.43 -10.77
N LEU A 208 18.38 8.61 -11.81
CA LEU A 208 18.88 8.94 -13.16
C LEU A 208 17.81 9.68 -13.97
N SER A 209 16.55 9.28 -13.85
CA SER A 209 15.39 9.91 -14.51
C SER A 209 14.10 9.65 -13.72
N PRO A 210 13.07 10.50 -13.89
CA PRO A 210 13.06 11.73 -14.65
C PRO A 210 13.78 12.88 -13.92
N GLN A 211 14.11 13.94 -14.66
CA GLN A 211 14.79 15.10 -14.08
C GLN A 211 13.91 15.82 -13.02
N SER A 212 12.60 15.80 -13.19
CA SER A 212 11.63 16.31 -12.22
C SER A 212 11.79 15.68 -10.85
N LEU A 213 11.83 14.34 -10.77
CA LEU A 213 12.03 13.59 -9.54
C LEU A 213 13.42 13.88 -8.94
N ARG A 214 14.47 13.97 -9.79
CA ARG A 214 15.81 14.31 -9.33
C ARG A 214 15.86 15.70 -8.70
N ASN A 215 15.23 16.68 -9.31
CA ASN A 215 15.15 18.04 -8.76
C ASN A 215 14.37 18.05 -7.43
N GLU A 216 13.24 17.35 -7.37
CA GLU A 216 12.44 17.26 -6.15
C GLU A 216 13.23 16.66 -4.97
N ILE A 217 14.09 15.68 -5.23
CA ILE A 217 14.97 15.10 -4.21
C ILE A 217 16.03 16.13 -3.77
N LEU A 218 16.65 16.83 -4.72
CA LEU A 218 17.65 17.85 -4.40
C LEU A 218 17.08 19.02 -3.60
N ASP A 219 15.85 19.44 -3.91
CA ASP A 219 15.17 20.53 -3.19
C ASP A 219 14.79 20.17 -1.74
N ARG A 220 14.82 18.87 -1.40
CA ARG A 220 14.50 18.37 -0.05
C ARG A 220 15.72 18.02 0.79
N LEU A 221 16.93 18.05 0.20
CA LEU A 221 18.21 17.83 0.88
C LEU A 221 18.72 19.13 1.50
#